data_a97a61a57f1581dd0ee8c83be5c27f8b
#
_entry.id   a97a61a57f1581dd0ee8c83be5c27f8b
#
_cell.length_a   1.000
_cell.length_b   1.000
_cell.length_c   1.000
_cell.angle_alpha   90.00
_cell.angle_beta   90.00
_cell.angle_gamma   90.00
#
_symmetry.space_group_name_H-M   'P 1'
#
loop_
_entity.id
_entity.type
_entity.pdbx_description
1 polymer ?
#
loop_
_entity_poly.entity_id
_entity_poly.type
_entity_poly.pdbx_seq_one_letter_code
_entity_poly.pdbx_strand_id
1 'polypeptide(L)'
;NVSEVKVAGLEHVNPEHVLATIDIDTDKPVSNEQAAEAARDIWAEGDFQSVPFRFEPGPNGTEVLVFEPEEKTVGYSRLMFGGNVQSDFQSSNTFNVVLSHTWGWLNKWGGEWRNEIQLGEVKRFLSEFHQPLGVGGRWFLMPRVSYQWEPFDLYVGDSDTPVGEFRTETFEAGMFLGYEFPRLGRISAGAGWYDSRIKTETFITDLKYTEDSSFVSLRANFDTLDDASFPRRGFYFDGSVTYDFNPQGSIGEPDSNTRYEVKAAIPLQLGERTTALVSGRAAAASEVGNYNMGGVFNLSGSPYGRYSGDRLAFGRVMIYHDVSRTMRELRMPIYLGGTFEIGRVWNGTITEVIGDQGTPWRKAASLYIASDTWLGPMYLVAGRTFGESSSLTFYWGRLLW
;
A
#
# COMPACT_ATOMS: atom_id res chain seq x y z
N ASN A 1 -8.60 -37.38 -24.20
CA ASN A 1 -8.36 -37.28 -22.74
C ASN A 1 -6.88 -37.02 -22.52
N VAL A 2 -6.58 -36.04 -21.67
CA VAL A 2 -5.22 -35.73 -21.27
C VAL A 2 -4.81 -36.69 -20.15
N SER A 3 -3.72 -37.40 -20.33
CA SER A 3 -3.19 -38.32 -19.34
C SER A 3 -2.18 -37.72 -18.40
N GLU A 4 -1.59 -36.60 -18.82
CA GLU A 4 -0.53 -35.91 -18.08
C GLU A 4 -0.45 -34.43 -18.48
N VAL A 5 -0.10 -33.58 -17.53
CA VAL A 5 0.25 -32.16 -17.78
C VAL A 5 1.73 -32.00 -17.53
N LYS A 6 2.44 -31.38 -18.48
CA LYS A 6 3.89 -31.12 -18.41
C LYS A 6 4.19 -29.63 -18.55
N VAL A 7 5.28 -29.21 -17.95
CA VAL A 7 5.90 -27.90 -18.15
C VAL A 7 7.32 -28.11 -18.67
N ALA A 8 7.66 -27.44 -19.76
CA ALA A 8 8.95 -27.55 -20.41
C ALA A 8 9.56 -26.17 -20.72
N GLY A 9 10.86 -26.11 -20.97
CA GLY A 9 11.56 -24.90 -21.45
C GLY A 9 11.96 -23.92 -20.34
N LEU A 10 11.80 -24.24 -19.07
CA LEU A 10 12.19 -23.37 -17.96
C LEU A 10 13.67 -23.56 -17.59
N GLU A 11 14.37 -22.45 -17.36
CA GLU A 11 15.78 -22.43 -16.96
C GLU A 11 15.95 -22.09 -15.47
N HIS A 12 15.12 -21.18 -14.93
CA HIS A 12 15.24 -20.65 -13.58
C HIS A 12 14.02 -20.95 -12.72
N VAL A 13 12.82 -20.80 -13.29
CA VAL A 13 11.58 -21.10 -12.59
C VAL A 13 11.45 -22.62 -12.41
N ASN A 14 11.10 -23.05 -11.19
CA ASN A 14 10.89 -24.46 -10.94
C ASN A 14 9.63 -24.97 -11.68
N PRO A 15 9.74 -25.96 -12.57
CA PRO A 15 8.57 -26.52 -13.27
C PRO A 15 7.48 -27.05 -12.33
N GLU A 16 7.85 -27.58 -11.17
CA GLU A 16 6.89 -28.05 -10.16
C GLU A 16 6.05 -26.92 -9.58
N HIS A 17 6.61 -25.70 -9.49
CA HIS A 17 5.88 -24.51 -9.07
C HIS A 17 4.77 -24.16 -10.07
N VAL A 18 5.11 -24.15 -11.35
CA VAL A 18 4.14 -23.90 -12.44
C VAL A 18 3.07 -24.98 -12.48
N LEU A 19 3.45 -26.25 -12.31
CA LEU A 19 2.49 -27.35 -12.24
C LEU A 19 1.52 -27.23 -11.06
N ALA A 20 1.97 -26.70 -9.92
CA ALA A 20 1.13 -26.50 -8.74
C ALA A 20 0.08 -25.38 -8.92
N THR A 21 0.27 -24.48 -9.89
CA THR A 21 -0.68 -23.42 -10.25
C THR A 21 -1.79 -23.91 -11.18
N ILE A 22 -1.56 -25.04 -11.87
CA ILE A 22 -2.46 -25.59 -12.87
C ILE A 22 -3.56 -26.39 -12.19
N ASP A 23 -4.80 -25.92 -12.29
CA ASP A 23 -5.99 -26.66 -11.84
C ASP A 23 -6.69 -27.33 -13.03
N ILE A 24 -6.07 -28.42 -13.52
CA ILE A 24 -6.61 -29.24 -14.60
C ILE A 24 -6.87 -30.65 -14.08
N ASP A 25 -8.12 -31.09 -14.17
CA ASP A 25 -8.54 -32.45 -13.85
C ASP A 25 -8.21 -33.39 -15.04
N THR A 26 -7.16 -34.19 -14.91
CA THR A 26 -6.72 -35.14 -15.94
C THR A 26 -7.67 -36.34 -16.11
N ASP A 27 -8.62 -36.54 -15.21
CA ASP A 27 -9.62 -37.63 -15.33
C ASP A 27 -10.74 -37.25 -16.32
N LYS A 28 -10.80 -36.01 -16.79
CA LYS A 28 -11.79 -35.48 -17.73
C LYS A 28 -11.14 -35.03 -19.05
N PRO A 29 -11.93 -34.97 -20.13
CA PRO A 29 -11.47 -34.35 -21.36
C PRO A 29 -11.12 -32.88 -21.14
N VAL A 30 -9.92 -32.47 -21.50
CA VAL A 30 -9.45 -31.09 -21.40
C VAL A 30 -9.68 -30.37 -22.73
N SER A 31 -10.42 -29.30 -22.73
CA SER A 31 -10.65 -28.47 -23.91
C SER A 31 -9.51 -27.46 -24.11
N ASN A 32 -9.38 -26.96 -25.36
CA ASN A 32 -8.45 -25.83 -25.65
C ASN A 32 -8.77 -24.60 -24.80
N GLU A 33 -10.02 -24.39 -24.42
CA GLU A 33 -10.46 -23.26 -23.62
C GLU A 33 -9.96 -23.37 -22.17
N GLN A 34 -10.04 -24.56 -21.58
CA GLN A 34 -9.48 -24.86 -20.25
C GLN A 34 -7.95 -24.75 -20.23
N ALA A 35 -7.28 -25.26 -21.27
CA ALA A 35 -5.83 -25.12 -21.40
C ALA A 35 -5.42 -23.63 -21.54
N ALA A 36 -6.18 -22.82 -22.30
CA ALA A 36 -5.94 -21.42 -22.42
C ALA A 36 -6.22 -20.63 -21.13
N GLU A 37 -7.17 -21.10 -20.31
CA GLU A 37 -7.43 -20.52 -18.99
C GLU A 37 -6.27 -20.81 -18.03
N ALA A 38 -5.80 -22.05 -17.97
CA ALA A 38 -4.62 -22.42 -17.19
C ALA A 38 -3.36 -21.64 -17.65
N ALA A 39 -3.17 -21.44 -18.97
CA ALA A 39 -2.09 -20.63 -19.49
C ALA A 39 -2.17 -19.17 -19.03
N ARG A 40 -3.39 -18.59 -18.93
CA ARG A 40 -3.60 -17.24 -18.38
C ARG A 40 -3.30 -17.19 -16.89
N ASP A 41 -3.61 -18.24 -16.15
CA ASP A 41 -3.32 -18.33 -14.71
C ASP A 41 -1.81 -18.37 -14.46
N ILE A 42 -1.08 -19.18 -15.19
CA ILE A 42 0.38 -19.22 -15.17
C ILE A 42 0.96 -17.83 -15.53
N TRP A 43 0.46 -17.21 -16.60
CA TRP A 43 0.92 -15.88 -17.02
C TRP A 43 0.65 -14.79 -15.98
N ALA A 44 -0.46 -14.90 -15.24
CA ALA A 44 -0.87 -13.93 -14.22
C ALA A 44 0.07 -13.90 -12.99
N GLU A 45 0.90 -14.92 -12.79
CA GLU A 45 1.95 -14.91 -11.76
C GLU A 45 3.04 -13.87 -12.04
N GLY A 46 3.15 -13.43 -13.28
CA GLY A 46 4.00 -12.30 -13.66
C GLY A 46 5.44 -12.66 -14.03
N ASP A 47 5.83 -13.93 -13.97
CA ASP A 47 7.19 -14.39 -14.28
C ASP A 47 7.43 -14.65 -15.76
N PHE A 48 6.36 -14.77 -16.55
CA PHE A 48 6.43 -15.19 -17.95
C PHE A 48 6.05 -14.07 -18.93
N GLN A 49 6.73 -14.05 -20.06
CA GLN A 49 6.42 -13.17 -21.18
C GLN A 49 5.23 -13.70 -21.98
N SER A 50 5.21 -15.02 -22.21
CA SER A 50 4.13 -15.75 -22.85
C SER A 50 4.02 -17.16 -22.27
N VAL A 51 2.85 -17.81 -22.43
CA VAL A 51 2.62 -19.19 -21.99
C VAL A 51 1.95 -19.96 -23.11
N PRO A 52 2.66 -20.33 -24.17
CA PRO A 52 2.16 -21.21 -25.19
C PRO A 52 1.92 -22.63 -24.63
N PHE A 53 0.97 -23.34 -25.21
CA PHE A 53 0.70 -24.73 -24.90
C PHE A 53 0.41 -25.54 -26.15
N ARG A 54 0.63 -26.84 -26.07
CA ARG A 54 0.29 -27.79 -27.14
C ARG A 54 -0.15 -29.13 -26.56
N PHE A 55 -0.90 -29.88 -27.37
CA PHE A 55 -1.22 -31.27 -27.07
C PHE A 55 -0.28 -32.18 -27.85
N GLU A 56 0.35 -33.13 -27.16
CA GLU A 56 1.22 -34.15 -27.75
C GLU A 56 0.56 -35.56 -27.64
N PRO A 57 0.83 -36.45 -28.57
CA PRO A 57 0.38 -37.83 -28.46
C PRO A 57 0.94 -38.50 -27.20
N GLY A 58 0.06 -39.02 -26.36
CA GLY A 58 0.39 -39.74 -25.15
C GLY A 58 0.27 -41.27 -25.34
N PRO A 59 0.56 -42.06 -24.29
CA PRO A 59 0.42 -43.52 -24.30
C PRO A 59 -1.08 -43.91 -24.44
N ASN A 60 -1.32 -45.05 -25.06
CA ASN A 60 -2.65 -45.66 -25.21
C ASN A 60 -3.70 -44.78 -25.92
N GLY A 61 -3.29 -43.86 -26.80
CA GLY A 61 -4.21 -42.97 -27.54
C GLY A 61 -4.73 -41.81 -26.70
N THR A 62 -4.09 -41.51 -25.60
CA THR A 62 -4.32 -40.27 -24.83
C THR A 62 -3.49 -39.11 -25.36
N GLU A 63 -3.65 -37.94 -24.80
CA GLU A 63 -2.86 -36.75 -25.11
C GLU A 63 -2.12 -36.27 -23.84
N VAL A 64 -0.96 -35.64 -24.03
CA VAL A 64 -0.20 -34.96 -22.99
C VAL A 64 -0.36 -33.42 -23.26
N LEU A 65 -0.80 -32.67 -22.28
CA LEU A 65 -0.83 -31.22 -22.39
C LEU A 65 0.53 -30.65 -21.92
N VAL A 66 1.23 -29.97 -22.81
CA VAL A 66 2.54 -29.39 -22.54
C VAL A 66 2.42 -27.88 -22.56
N PHE A 67 2.73 -27.23 -21.45
CA PHE A 67 2.94 -25.78 -21.36
C PHE A 67 4.43 -25.47 -21.56
N GLU A 68 4.73 -24.43 -22.32
CA GLU A 68 6.09 -23.94 -22.57
C GLU A 68 6.21 -22.45 -22.21
N PRO A 69 6.15 -22.12 -20.91
CA PRO A 69 6.23 -20.73 -20.49
C PRO A 69 7.57 -20.11 -20.89
N GLU A 70 7.54 -18.97 -21.54
CA GLU A 70 8.72 -18.19 -21.85
C GLU A 70 9.06 -17.25 -20.70
N GLU A 71 10.17 -17.49 -20.04
CA GLU A 71 10.66 -16.65 -18.95
C GLU A 71 10.98 -15.24 -19.43
N LYS A 72 10.70 -14.22 -18.61
CA LYS A 72 11.01 -12.82 -18.97
C LYS A 72 12.51 -12.62 -19.15
N THR A 73 12.91 -12.09 -20.29
CA THR A 73 14.33 -11.86 -20.68
C THR A 73 15.05 -10.82 -19.80
N VAL A 74 14.33 -9.99 -19.07
CA VAL A 74 14.91 -8.95 -18.19
C VAL A 74 15.39 -9.53 -16.85
N GLY A 75 15.36 -10.87 -16.70
CA GLY A 75 15.76 -11.58 -15.48
C GLY A 75 14.75 -11.36 -14.34
N TYR A 76 14.99 -12.04 -13.24
CA TYR A 76 14.14 -11.96 -12.04
C TYR A 76 14.41 -10.72 -11.18
N SER A 77 15.17 -9.77 -11.69
CA SER A 77 15.47 -8.48 -11.07
C SER A 77 14.53 -7.41 -11.60
N ARG A 78 13.64 -6.94 -10.77
CA ARG A 78 12.66 -5.88 -11.10
C ARG A 78 13.04 -4.60 -10.37
N LEU A 79 13.23 -3.54 -11.13
CA LEU A 79 13.44 -2.20 -10.61
C LEU A 79 12.18 -1.37 -10.83
N MET A 80 11.62 -0.81 -9.77
CA MET A 80 10.47 0.08 -9.82
C MET A 80 10.86 1.44 -9.27
N PHE A 81 10.40 2.47 -9.96
CA PHE A 81 10.54 3.85 -9.56
C PHE A 81 9.16 4.45 -9.31
N GLY A 82 9.03 5.21 -8.25
CA GLY A 82 7.80 5.91 -7.92
C GLY A 82 8.09 7.13 -7.06
N GLY A 83 7.05 7.87 -6.74
CA GLY A 83 7.18 9.00 -5.85
C GLY A 83 5.88 9.74 -5.69
N ASN A 84 5.92 10.75 -4.83
CA ASN A 84 4.87 11.73 -4.72
C ASN A 84 5.46 13.13 -4.55
N VAL A 85 4.74 14.11 -5.05
CA VAL A 85 5.02 15.54 -4.84
C VAL A 85 3.70 16.18 -4.48
N GLN A 86 3.71 16.98 -3.43
CA GLN A 86 2.60 17.82 -3.06
C GLN A 86 3.10 19.25 -2.87
N SER A 87 2.40 20.22 -3.44
CA SER A 87 2.68 21.65 -3.25
C SER A 87 1.37 22.41 -3.16
N ASP A 88 1.21 23.17 -2.09
CA ASP A 88 0.08 24.12 -1.92
C ASP A 88 0.37 25.50 -2.52
N PHE A 89 1.51 25.65 -3.21
CA PHE A 89 2.02 26.89 -3.80
C PHE A 89 2.24 28.03 -2.78
N GLN A 90 2.22 27.72 -1.47
CA GLN A 90 2.41 28.69 -0.40
C GLN A 90 3.52 28.25 0.57
N SER A 91 3.19 27.43 1.52
CA SER A 91 4.07 27.08 2.64
C SER A 91 4.40 25.58 2.74
N SER A 92 3.55 24.71 2.20
CA SER A 92 3.70 23.28 2.33
C SER A 92 4.12 22.66 1.00
N ASN A 93 5.37 22.25 0.93
CA ASN A 93 5.93 21.54 -0.22
C ASN A 93 6.59 20.29 0.26
N THR A 94 6.05 19.15 -0.12
CA THR A 94 6.61 17.83 0.21
C THR A 94 6.92 17.06 -1.05
N PHE A 95 7.99 16.30 -1.03
CA PHE A 95 8.30 15.36 -2.09
C PHE A 95 8.87 14.07 -1.51
N ASN A 96 8.57 12.97 -2.17
CA ASN A 96 9.20 11.69 -1.88
C ASN A 96 9.46 10.96 -3.20
N VAL A 97 10.62 10.36 -3.29
CA VAL A 97 11.03 9.48 -4.39
C VAL A 97 11.29 8.11 -3.83
N VAL A 98 10.73 7.09 -4.45
CA VAL A 98 10.85 5.70 -4.03
C VAL A 98 11.53 4.91 -5.14
N LEU A 99 12.55 4.18 -4.77
CA LEU A 99 13.22 3.19 -5.60
C LEU A 99 13.05 1.82 -4.94
N SER A 100 12.42 0.89 -5.64
CA SER A 100 12.22 -0.47 -5.16
C SER A 100 12.88 -1.46 -6.12
N HIS A 101 13.72 -2.32 -5.57
CA HIS A 101 14.36 -3.42 -6.28
C HIS A 101 13.87 -4.74 -5.69
N THR A 102 13.35 -5.63 -6.54
CA THR A 102 12.96 -6.99 -6.17
C THR A 102 13.79 -7.98 -6.97
N TRP A 103 14.46 -8.86 -6.28
CA TRP A 103 15.19 -9.98 -6.86
C TRP A 103 14.42 -11.27 -6.56
N GLY A 104 13.76 -11.82 -7.58
CA GLY A 104 12.98 -13.05 -7.49
C GLY A 104 13.79 -14.30 -7.79
N TRP A 105 13.19 -15.47 -7.52
CA TRP A 105 13.74 -16.79 -7.79
C TRP A 105 15.14 -17.02 -7.22
N LEU A 106 15.42 -16.47 -6.03
CA LEU A 106 16.70 -16.69 -5.34
C LEU A 106 16.93 -18.15 -4.95
N ASN A 107 15.89 -18.94 -4.95
CA ASN A 107 15.94 -20.38 -4.72
C ASN A 107 14.80 -21.10 -5.44
N LYS A 108 14.84 -22.43 -5.46
CA LYS A 108 13.87 -23.30 -6.15
C LYS A 108 12.42 -23.20 -5.64
N TRP A 109 12.17 -22.49 -4.55
CA TRP A 109 10.82 -22.28 -4.00
C TRP A 109 10.26 -20.91 -4.34
N GLY A 110 10.96 -20.13 -5.18
CA GLY A 110 10.53 -18.79 -5.57
C GLY A 110 10.79 -17.72 -4.51
N GLY A 111 11.86 -17.86 -3.74
CA GLY A 111 12.24 -16.84 -2.74
C GLY A 111 12.51 -15.51 -3.40
N GLU A 112 11.96 -14.41 -2.86
CA GLU A 112 12.11 -13.05 -3.37
C GLU A 112 12.73 -12.14 -2.31
N TRP A 113 13.69 -11.32 -2.74
CA TRP A 113 14.29 -10.30 -1.89
C TRP A 113 13.96 -8.91 -2.41
N ARG A 114 13.16 -8.18 -1.65
CA ARG A 114 12.75 -6.81 -1.95
C ARG A 114 13.51 -5.81 -1.09
N ASN A 115 14.06 -4.82 -1.74
CA ASN A 115 14.69 -3.67 -1.10
C ASN A 115 14.03 -2.39 -1.60
N GLU A 116 13.72 -1.47 -0.70
CA GLU A 116 13.09 -0.20 -1.02
C GLU A 116 13.80 0.93 -0.31
N ILE A 117 14.10 1.99 -1.05
CA ILE A 117 14.67 3.23 -0.52
C ILE A 117 13.70 4.35 -0.90
N GLN A 118 13.27 5.11 0.10
CA GLN A 118 12.52 6.34 -0.08
C GLN A 118 13.39 7.52 0.38
N LEU A 119 13.40 8.57 -0.42
CA LEU A 119 14.13 9.81 -0.17
C LEU A 119 13.18 10.99 -0.33
N GLY A 120 13.34 12.00 0.50
CA GLY A 120 12.52 13.21 0.48
C GLY A 120 12.13 13.63 1.88
N GLU A 121 10.88 14.03 2.05
CA GLU A 121 10.29 14.40 3.34
C GLU A 121 10.37 13.23 4.32
N VAL A 122 9.89 12.08 3.91
CA VAL A 122 10.07 10.82 4.63
C VAL A 122 11.25 10.07 4.01
N LYS A 123 12.23 9.70 4.83
CA LYS A 123 13.32 8.82 4.42
C LYS A 123 13.05 7.44 4.98
N ARG A 124 13.07 6.43 4.11
CA ARG A 124 12.80 5.06 4.52
C ARG A 124 13.73 4.09 3.80
N PHE A 125 14.21 3.12 4.52
CA PHE A 125 14.82 1.91 3.98
C PHE A 125 13.97 0.72 4.45
N LEU A 126 13.66 -0.17 3.52
CA LEU A 126 12.97 -1.43 3.79
C LEU A 126 13.74 -2.55 3.09
N SER A 127 13.98 -3.64 3.79
CA SER A 127 14.49 -4.89 3.22
C SER A 127 13.65 -6.03 3.75
N GLU A 128 13.04 -6.81 2.86
CA GLU A 128 12.23 -7.96 3.21
C GLU A 128 12.55 -9.14 2.28
N PHE A 129 12.60 -10.32 2.85
CA PHE A 129 12.81 -11.55 2.11
C PHE A 129 11.56 -12.42 2.23
N HIS A 130 10.83 -12.54 1.13
CA HIS A 130 9.65 -13.38 1.04
C HIS A 130 10.06 -14.79 0.63
N GLN A 131 9.88 -15.76 1.52
CA GLN A 131 10.22 -17.17 1.31
C GLN A 131 8.98 -18.03 1.30
N PRO A 132 8.48 -18.47 0.14
CA PRO A 132 7.45 -19.50 0.08
C PRO A 132 7.93 -20.80 0.77
N LEU A 133 7.04 -21.46 1.50
CA LEU A 133 7.33 -22.71 2.20
C LEU A 133 6.87 -23.90 1.35
N GLY A 134 7.77 -24.36 0.49
CA GLY A 134 7.53 -25.44 -0.45
C GLY A 134 7.21 -24.95 -1.87
N VAL A 135 7.16 -25.88 -2.79
CA VAL A 135 6.85 -25.63 -4.21
C VAL A 135 5.36 -25.35 -4.36
N GLY A 136 5.01 -24.22 -4.98
CA GLY A 136 3.62 -23.76 -5.07
C GLY A 136 2.98 -23.48 -3.71
N GLY A 137 3.82 -23.32 -2.68
CA GLY A 137 3.39 -23.13 -1.29
C GLY A 137 2.71 -21.78 -1.10
N ARG A 138 1.49 -21.80 -0.57
CA ARG A 138 0.76 -20.60 -0.18
C ARG A 138 1.22 -20.05 1.17
N TRP A 139 1.89 -20.84 1.97
CA TRP A 139 2.53 -20.39 3.20
C TRP A 139 3.87 -19.77 2.90
N PHE A 140 4.19 -18.67 3.58
CA PHE A 140 5.47 -18.01 3.44
C PHE A 140 6.04 -17.57 4.78
N LEU A 141 7.37 -17.45 4.83
CA LEU A 141 8.11 -16.80 5.91
C LEU A 141 8.71 -15.51 5.36
N MET A 142 8.63 -14.42 6.13
CA MET A 142 9.10 -13.11 5.69
C MET A 142 9.85 -12.38 6.82
N PRO A 143 11.18 -12.57 6.97
CA PRO A 143 12.02 -11.67 7.72
C PRO A 143 12.03 -10.29 7.06
N ARG A 144 11.96 -9.25 7.90
CA ARG A 144 11.89 -7.86 7.47
C ARG A 144 12.68 -6.97 8.40
N VAL A 145 13.38 -6.00 7.83
CA VAL A 145 13.98 -4.88 8.54
C VAL A 145 13.58 -3.58 7.87
N SER A 146 13.32 -2.55 8.66
CA SER A 146 13.04 -1.22 8.14
C SER A 146 13.65 -0.16 9.03
N TYR A 147 14.01 0.95 8.41
CA TYR A 147 14.40 2.19 9.08
C TYR A 147 13.61 3.33 8.44
N GLN A 148 12.96 4.13 9.26
CA GLN A 148 12.19 5.28 8.82
C GLN A 148 12.60 6.52 9.59
N TRP A 149 12.72 7.62 8.88
CA TRP A 149 12.92 8.94 9.38
C TRP A 149 11.80 9.82 8.83
N GLU A 150 11.01 10.40 9.72
CA GLU A 150 9.80 11.16 9.36
C GLU A 150 9.70 12.42 10.22
N PRO A 151 9.66 13.62 9.60
CA PRO A 151 9.33 14.84 10.32
C PRO A 151 7.83 14.91 10.59
N PHE A 152 7.46 15.56 11.65
CA PHE A 152 6.08 15.94 11.91
C PHE A 152 6.01 17.29 12.61
N ASP A 153 4.99 18.07 12.26
CA ASP A 153 4.72 19.36 12.83
C ASP A 153 3.73 19.24 13.98
N LEU A 154 3.98 19.99 15.04
CA LEU A 154 3.08 20.10 16.16
C LEU A 154 2.28 21.40 16.04
N TYR A 155 0.96 21.27 16.00
CA TYR A 155 0.03 22.37 15.95
C TYR A 155 -0.76 22.48 17.25
N VAL A 156 -1.06 23.69 17.69
CA VAL A 156 -1.86 23.96 18.89
C VAL A 156 -3.01 24.91 18.56
N GLY A 157 -4.20 24.57 19.05
CA GLY A 157 -5.41 25.34 18.80
C GLY A 157 -5.76 25.41 17.31
N ASP A 158 -6.30 26.54 16.87
CA ASP A 158 -6.77 26.76 15.49
C ASP A 158 -5.70 27.38 14.57
N SER A 159 -4.42 27.44 15.00
CA SER A 159 -3.33 27.99 14.19
C SER A 159 -2.91 27.02 13.08
N ASP A 160 -2.78 27.53 11.85
CA ASP A 160 -2.17 26.79 10.73
C ASP A 160 -0.62 26.90 10.71
N THR A 161 -0.04 27.59 11.71
CA THR A 161 1.41 27.66 11.89
C THR A 161 1.82 26.67 12.99
N PRO A 162 2.74 25.75 12.74
CA PRO A 162 3.21 24.81 13.75
C PRO A 162 3.95 25.56 14.87
N VAL A 163 3.79 25.11 16.10
CA VAL A 163 4.53 25.61 17.27
C VAL A 163 5.86 24.93 17.45
N GLY A 164 6.10 23.83 16.75
CA GLY A 164 7.35 23.10 16.77
C GLY A 164 7.40 22.05 15.68
N GLU A 165 8.62 21.77 15.23
CA GLU A 165 8.93 20.72 14.28
C GLU A 165 9.66 19.60 15.01
N PHE A 166 9.25 18.38 14.79
CA PHE A 166 9.79 17.19 15.41
C PHE A 166 10.17 16.17 14.34
N ARG A 167 10.96 15.21 14.76
CA ARG A 167 11.41 14.12 13.94
C ARG A 167 11.28 12.80 14.67
N THR A 168 10.68 11.82 14.02
CA THR A 168 10.69 10.43 14.48
C THR A 168 11.68 9.62 13.66
N GLU A 169 12.55 8.87 14.33
CA GLU A 169 13.46 7.88 13.74
C GLU A 169 13.07 6.51 14.29
N THR A 170 12.65 5.59 13.44
CA THR A 170 12.22 4.25 13.87
C THR A 170 12.99 3.17 13.13
N PHE A 171 13.63 2.29 13.86
CA PHE A 171 14.17 1.04 13.35
C PHE A 171 13.25 -0.10 13.79
N GLU A 172 12.88 -0.97 12.86
CA GLU A 172 12.05 -2.16 13.13
C GLU A 172 12.72 -3.39 12.51
N ALA A 173 12.74 -4.49 13.24
CA ALA A 173 13.12 -5.80 12.74
C ALA A 173 12.08 -6.83 13.19
N GLY A 174 11.63 -7.68 12.28
CA GLY A 174 10.61 -8.67 12.58
C GLY A 174 10.61 -9.85 11.63
N MET A 175 9.87 -10.88 12.00
CA MET A 175 9.65 -12.07 11.20
C MET A 175 8.16 -12.40 11.17
N PHE A 176 7.65 -12.66 9.97
CA PHE A 176 6.24 -12.92 9.73
C PHE A 176 6.05 -14.26 9.05
N LEU A 177 5.09 -15.04 9.53
CA LEU A 177 4.56 -16.23 8.88
C LEU A 177 3.19 -15.86 8.30
N GLY A 178 2.96 -16.16 7.03
CA GLY A 178 1.70 -15.80 6.39
C GLY A 178 1.20 -16.83 5.39
N TYR A 179 0.00 -16.54 4.91
CA TYR A 179 -0.69 -17.33 3.89
C TYR A 179 -1.16 -16.41 2.77
N GLU A 180 -0.86 -16.78 1.53
CA GLU A 180 -1.29 -16.06 0.34
C GLU A 180 -2.56 -16.67 -0.25
N PHE A 181 -3.52 -15.80 -0.53
CA PHE A 181 -4.72 -16.11 -1.29
C PHE A 181 -4.51 -15.62 -2.72
N PRO A 182 -4.38 -16.53 -3.70
CA PRO A 182 -4.13 -16.13 -5.09
C PRO A 182 -5.12 -15.07 -5.57
N ARG A 183 -4.62 -14.01 -6.23
CA ARG A 183 -5.41 -12.88 -6.76
C ARG A 183 -6.20 -12.06 -5.73
N LEU A 184 -6.13 -12.40 -4.46
CA LEU A 184 -6.87 -11.69 -3.41
C LEU A 184 -5.94 -10.89 -2.50
N GLY A 185 -4.84 -11.52 -2.03
CA GLY A 185 -3.93 -10.89 -1.08
C GLY A 185 -3.39 -11.88 -0.06
N ARG A 186 -3.05 -11.40 1.12
CA ARG A 186 -2.38 -12.21 2.15
C ARG A 186 -2.80 -11.86 3.57
N ILE A 187 -2.66 -12.83 4.45
CA ILE A 187 -2.74 -12.65 5.91
C ILE A 187 -1.41 -13.13 6.51
N SER A 188 -0.88 -12.42 7.49
CA SER A 188 0.36 -12.80 8.17
C SER A 188 0.31 -12.44 9.65
N ALA A 189 0.95 -13.28 10.46
CA ALA A 189 1.22 -13.02 11.86
C ALA A 189 2.73 -13.03 12.10
N GLY A 190 3.22 -12.16 12.96
CA GLY A 190 4.65 -12.06 13.21
C GLY A 190 4.98 -11.44 14.53
N ALA A 191 6.27 -11.47 14.84
CA ALA A 191 6.84 -10.85 16.01
C ALA A 191 8.11 -10.10 15.62
N GLY A 192 8.47 -9.11 16.41
CA GLY A 192 9.63 -8.29 16.16
C GLY A 192 9.97 -7.37 17.33
N TRP A 193 10.85 -6.45 17.04
CA TRP A 193 11.31 -5.43 17.95
C TRP A 193 11.50 -4.11 17.19
N TYR A 194 11.24 -2.98 17.84
CA TYR A 194 11.53 -1.65 17.32
C TYR A 194 12.24 -0.77 18.35
N ASP A 195 13.01 0.19 17.84
CA ASP A 195 13.59 1.34 18.55
C ASP A 195 13.10 2.60 17.83
N SER A 196 12.43 3.48 18.54
CA SER A 196 11.88 4.73 18.02
C SER A 196 12.40 5.90 18.83
N ARG A 197 12.83 6.97 18.14
CA ARG A 197 13.39 8.18 18.75
C ARG A 197 12.69 9.38 18.22
N ILE A 198 12.11 10.17 19.11
CA ILE A 198 11.55 11.48 18.80
C ILE A 198 12.54 12.55 19.24
N LYS A 199 12.87 13.45 18.34
CA LYS A 199 13.75 14.60 18.59
C LYS A 199 13.10 15.87 18.13
N THR A 200 13.35 16.95 18.83
CA THR A 200 12.96 18.30 18.42
C THR A 200 13.89 18.80 17.32
N GLU A 201 13.35 19.39 16.27
CA GLU A 201 14.09 20.18 15.27
C GLU A 201 14.01 21.66 15.60
N THR A 202 12.79 22.16 15.86
CA THR A 202 12.52 23.57 16.16
C THR A 202 11.45 23.65 17.24
N PHE A 203 11.84 23.93 18.48
CA PHE A 203 10.93 24.15 19.60
C PHE A 203 11.65 24.90 20.73
N ILE A 204 10.90 25.48 21.68
CA ILE A 204 11.44 26.27 22.82
C ILE A 204 12.35 25.40 23.71
N THR A 205 12.13 24.08 23.76
CA THR A 205 12.90 23.14 24.60
C THR A 205 13.38 21.97 23.76
N ASP A 206 14.64 21.60 23.91
CA ASP A 206 15.19 20.42 23.28
C ASP A 206 14.64 19.15 23.99
N LEU A 207 13.71 18.49 23.34
CA LEU A 207 13.11 17.25 23.82
C LEU A 207 13.69 16.07 23.04
N LYS A 208 14.19 15.10 23.77
CA LYS A 208 14.62 13.82 23.21
C LYS A 208 13.89 12.70 23.93
N TYR A 209 13.21 11.91 23.16
CA TYR A 209 12.44 10.80 23.65
C TYR A 209 12.84 9.53 22.90
N THR A 210 12.99 8.43 23.60
CA THR A 210 13.38 7.14 23.00
C THR A 210 12.45 6.06 23.55
N GLU A 211 11.88 5.27 22.67
CA GLU A 211 11.02 4.14 23.01
C GLU A 211 11.54 2.88 22.32
N ASP A 212 11.64 1.78 23.03
CA ASP A 212 11.88 0.47 22.46
C ASP A 212 10.89 -0.55 22.99
N SER A 213 10.47 -1.48 22.12
CA SER A 213 9.52 -2.52 22.47
C SER A 213 9.65 -3.74 21.58
N SER A 214 9.34 -4.90 22.14
CA SER A 214 9.03 -6.08 21.35
C SER A 214 7.53 -6.09 21.02
N PHE A 215 7.18 -6.62 19.86
CA PHE A 215 5.79 -6.67 19.43
C PHE A 215 5.38 -8.02 18.84
N VAL A 216 4.09 -8.28 18.84
CA VAL A 216 3.43 -9.26 17.95
C VAL A 216 2.42 -8.52 17.07
N SER A 217 2.28 -8.94 15.82
CA SER A 217 1.39 -8.27 14.87
C SER A 217 0.64 -9.28 14.00
N LEU A 218 -0.65 -9.03 13.79
CA LEU A 218 -1.48 -9.68 12.77
C LEU A 218 -1.77 -8.64 11.68
N ARG A 219 -1.57 -9.03 10.41
CA ARG A 219 -1.77 -8.16 9.25
C ARG A 219 -2.58 -8.89 8.18
N ALA A 220 -3.49 -8.16 7.56
CA ALA A 220 -4.24 -8.64 6.40
C ALA A 220 -4.19 -7.56 5.31
N ASN A 221 -3.80 -7.95 4.11
CA ASN A 221 -3.75 -7.05 2.96
C ASN A 221 -4.41 -7.74 1.77
N PHE A 222 -5.50 -7.16 1.28
CA PHE A 222 -6.25 -7.64 0.13
C PHE A 222 -6.37 -6.51 -0.88
N ASP A 223 -5.98 -6.77 -2.12
CA ASP A 223 -6.07 -5.80 -3.22
C ASP A 223 -6.50 -6.50 -4.50
N THR A 224 -7.72 -6.20 -4.93
CA THR A 224 -8.32 -6.71 -6.17
C THR A 224 -8.69 -5.58 -7.13
N LEU A 225 -8.20 -4.36 -6.86
CA LEU A 225 -8.48 -3.21 -7.70
C LEU A 225 -7.92 -3.43 -9.11
N ASP A 226 -8.73 -3.12 -10.11
CA ASP A 226 -8.38 -3.27 -11.53
C ASP A 226 -7.38 -2.21 -12.03
N ASP A 227 -7.25 -1.10 -11.31
CA ASP A 227 -6.31 -0.01 -11.59
C ASP A 227 -5.82 0.62 -10.30
N ALA A 228 -4.53 0.97 -10.26
CA ALA A 228 -3.90 1.50 -9.06
C ALA A 228 -4.11 3.02 -8.85
N SER A 229 -4.61 3.74 -9.88
CA SER A 229 -4.77 5.19 -9.86
C SER A 229 -6.25 5.60 -9.90
N PHE A 230 -7.02 4.99 -10.80
CA PHE A 230 -8.44 5.27 -11.02
C PHE A 230 -9.25 3.98 -11.10
N PRO A 231 -9.31 3.19 -10.01
CA PRO A 231 -9.96 1.89 -10.01
C PRO A 231 -11.45 2.01 -10.28
N ARG A 232 -11.98 1.05 -11.02
CA ARG A 232 -13.40 0.95 -11.37
C ARG A 232 -14.06 -0.29 -10.80
N ARG A 233 -13.27 -1.31 -10.45
CA ARG A 233 -13.73 -2.60 -9.94
C ARG A 233 -12.78 -3.12 -8.88
N GLY A 234 -13.26 -4.08 -8.11
CA GLY A 234 -12.50 -4.70 -7.05
C GLY A 234 -12.67 -4.01 -5.70
N PHE A 235 -11.78 -4.27 -4.80
CA PHE A 235 -11.71 -3.64 -3.50
C PHE A 235 -10.27 -3.67 -2.97
N TYR A 236 -9.98 -2.76 -2.06
CA TYR A 236 -8.76 -2.72 -1.27
C TYR A 236 -9.10 -2.82 0.21
N PHE A 237 -8.33 -3.59 0.93
CA PHE A 237 -8.38 -3.69 2.37
C PHE A 237 -6.97 -3.88 2.92
N ASP A 238 -6.57 -3.06 3.88
CA ASP A 238 -5.34 -3.22 4.65
C ASP A 238 -5.67 -3.07 6.12
N GLY A 239 -5.36 -4.08 6.91
CA GLY A 239 -5.67 -4.09 8.33
C GLY A 239 -4.52 -4.66 9.14
N SER A 240 -4.28 -4.07 10.31
CA SER A 240 -3.30 -4.58 11.26
C SER A 240 -3.75 -4.42 12.71
N VAL A 241 -3.31 -5.37 13.53
CA VAL A 241 -3.36 -5.29 14.99
C VAL A 241 -1.96 -5.59 15.49
N THR A 242 -1.38 -4.69 16.27
CA THR A 242 -0.04 -4.86 16.84
C THR A 242 -0.13 -4.66 18.36
N TYR A 243 0.39 -5.60 19.10
CA TYR A 243 0.52 -5.55 20.54
C TYR A 243 2.01 -5.37 20.91
N ASP A 244 2.31 -4.27 21.57
CA ASP A 244 3.65 -3.92 22.05
C ASP A 244 3.78 -4.33 23.51
N PHE A 245 4.86 -5.05 23.83
CA PHE A 245 5.11 -5.58 25.16
C PHE A 245 6.00 -4.61 25.95
N ASN A 246 5.47 -4.05 27.04
CA ASN A 246 6.22 -3.26 28.00
C ASN A 246 7.13 -2.23 27.30
N PRO A 247 6.57 -1.28 26.55
CA PRO A 247 7.34 -0.30 25.79
C PRO A 247 8.15 0.58 26.74
N GLN A 248 9.48 0.41 26.70
CA GLN A 248 10.42 1.11 27.58
C GLN A 248 10.63 2.53 27.08
N GLY A 249 10.64 3.49 28.02
CA GLY A 249 10.82 4.90 27.72
C GLY A 249 9.61 5.55 27.06
N SER A 250 8.49 4.89 26.96
CA SER A 250 7.23 5.41 26.44
C SER A 250 6.63 6.52 27.32
N ILE A 251 5.96 7.51 26.75
CA ILE A 251 5.26 8.55 27.51
C ILE A 251 4.21 7.86 28.39
N GLY A 252 4.32 8.06 29.71
CA GLY A 252 3.46 7.41 30.68
C GLY A 252 3.85 5.98 31.04
N GLU A 253 4.90 5.43 30.42
CA GLU A 253 5.44 4.08 30.67
C GLU A 253 4.35 3.00 30.83
N PRO A 254 3.47 2.81 29.82
CA PRO A 254 2.44 1.82 29.91
C PRO A 254 3.01 0.40 29.89
N ASP A 255 2.37 -0.54 30.59
CA ASP A 255 2.76 -1.95 30.57
C ASP A 255 2.63 -2.60 29.20
N SER A 256 1.77 -2.05 28.33
CA SER A 256 1.56 -2.51 26.97
C SER A 256 0.86 -1.45 26.13
N ASN A 257 0.98 -1.55 24.81
CA ASN A 257 0.21 -0.72 23.89
C ASN A 257 -0.35 -1.57 22.74
N THR A 258 -1.66 -1.45 22.48
CA THR A 258 -2.29 -2.15 21.35
C THR A 258 -2.67 -1.15 20.27
N ARG A 259 -2.16 -1.35 19.08
CA ARG A 259 -2.39 -0.49 17.92
C ARG A 259 -3.26 -1.21 16.90
N TYR A 260 -4.30 -0.54 16.43
CA TYR A 260 -5.21 -1.01 15.39
C TYR A 260 -5.16 -0.04 14.22
N GLU A 261 -5.06 -0.54 13.01
CA GLU A 261 -5.21 0.26 11.80
C GLU A 261 -5.99 -0.51 10.74
N VAL A 262 -6.93 0.16 10.09
CA VAL A 262 -7.71 -0.37 8.97
C VAL A 262 -7.84 0.69 7.92
N LYS A 263 -7.58 0.32 6.66
CA LYS A 263 -7.86 1.10 5.45
C LYS A 263 -8.69 0.25 4.50
N ALA A 264 -9.67 0.87 3.87
CA ALA A 264 -10.48 0.19 2.86
C ALA A 264 -10.86 1.16 1.74
N ALA A 265 -11.01 0.62 0.53
CA ALA A 265 -11.52 1.36 -0.62
C ALA A 265 -12.33 0.45 -1.54
N ILE A 266 -13.46 0.97 -2.02
CA ILE A 266 -14.36 0.27 -2.93
C ILE A 266 -14.81 1.23 -4.02
N PRO A 267 -14.49 0.96 -5.31
CA PRO A 267 -15.02 1.72 -6.42
C PRO A 267 -16.44 1.25 -6.77
N LEU A 268 -17.33 2.21 -7.00
CA LEU A 268 -18.70 2.02 -7.42
C LEU A 268 -18.89 2.66 -8.80
N GLN A 269 -19.17 1.86 -9.80
CA GLN A 269 -19.44 2.36 -11.16
C GLN A 269 -20.80 3.06 -11.19
N LEU A 270 -20.82 4.37 -11.39
CA LEU A 270 -22.04 5.16 -11.58
C LEU A 270 -22.47 5.25 -13.06
N GLY A 271 -21.61 4.82 -13.96
CA GLY A 271 -21.83 4.80 -15.40
C GLY A 271 -20.58 4.33 -16.15
N GLU A 272 -20.64 4.36 -17.48
CA GLU A 272 -19.53 3.91 -18.33
C GLU A 272 -18.22 4.67 -18.10
N ARG A 273 -18.31 5.93 -17.65
CA ARG A 273 -17.16 6.83 -17.50
C ARG A 273 -17.05 7.46 -16.11
N THR A 274 -18.02 7.22 -15.25
CA THR A 274 -18.09 7.84 -13.93
C THR A 274 -17.98 6.76 -12.87
N THR A 275 -17.09 6.97 -11.93
CA THR A 275 -16.90 6.09 -10.76
C THR A 275 -16.93 6.93 -9.49
N ALA A 276 -17.56 6.42 -8.46
CA ALA A 276 -17.42 6.90 -7.09
C ALA A 276 -16.55 5.91 -6.33
N LEU A 277 -15.43 6.39 -5.81
CA LEU A 277 -14.55 5.62 -4.94
C LEU A 277 -14.85 5.99 -3.49
N VAL A 278 -15.38 5.04 -2.75
CA VAL A 278 -15.60 5.18 -1.31
C VAL A 278 -14.41 4.60 -0.58
N SER A 279 -13.75 5.38 0.25
CA SER A 279 -12.61 4.93 1.02
C SER A 279 -12.67 5.43 2.45
N GLY A 280 -11.95 4.76 3.35
CA GLY A 280 -11.88 5.14 4.74
C GLY A 280 -10.65 4.58 5.43
N ARG A 281 -10.29 5.23 6.52
CA ARG A 281 -9.22 4.83 7.44
C ARG A 281 -9.72 4.99 8.86
N ALA A 282 -9.46 3.96 9.67
CA ALA A 282 -9.65 4.01 11.12
C ALA A 282 -8.39 3.51 11.80
N ALA A 283 -7.98 4.18 12.85
CA ALA A 283 -6.82 3.77 13.64
C ALA A 283 -7.05 4.11 15.11
N ALA A 284 -6.48 3.29 15.99
CA ALA A 284 -6.54 3.51 17.43
C ALA A 284 -5.33 2.90 18.12
N ALA A 285 -4.82 3.57 19.14
CA ALA A 285 -3.91 3.01 20.12
C ALA A 285 -4.62 2.94 21.48
N SER A 286 -4.29 1.94 22.28
CA SER A 286 -4.84 1.83 23.64
C SER A 286 -4.28 2.90 24.57
N GLU A 287 -2.98 3.20 24.40
CA GLU A 287 -2.22 4.15 25.20
C GLU A 287 -1.67 5.29 24.33
N VAL A 288 -0.64 5.06 23.55
CA VAL A 288 0.06 6.07 22.78
C VAL A 288 -0.01 5.76 21.29
N GLY A 289 -0.53 6.70 20.51
CA GLY A 289 -0.57 6.67 19.05
C GLY A 289 -0.19 8.02 18.47
N ASN A 290 0.16 8.01 17.20
CA ASN A 290 0.42 9.22 16.42
C ASN A 290 -0.22 9.08 15.04
N TYR A 291 -1.55 9.19 15.03
CA TYR A 291 -2.32 9.16 13.79
C TYR A 291 -2.66 10.58 13.37
N ASN A 292 -2.31 10.93 12.14
CA ASN A 292 -2.47 12.28 11.65
C ASN A 292 -3.45 12.37 10.47
N MET A 293 -4.04 13.55 10.33
CA MET A 293 -4.99 13.91 9.30
C MET A 293 -4.74 15.35 8.87
N GLY A 294 -4.99 15.65 7.61
CA GLY A 294 -4.74 16.93 6.95
C GLY A 294 -3.99 16.72 5.64
N GLY A 295 -4.15 17.62 4.69
CA GLY A 295 -3.56 17.58 3.37
C GLY A 295 -4.52 17.13 2.28
N VAL A 296 -4.03 17.09 1.06
CA VAL A 296 -4.83 16.76 -0.12
C VAL A 296 -5.44 15.34 -0.02
N PHE A 297 -6.73 15.26 -0.28
CA PHE A 297 -7.52 14.02 -0.18
C PHE A 297 -7.55 13.36 1.22
N ASN A 298 -7.09 14.09 2.23
CA ASN A 298 -7.06 13.70 3.65
C ASN A 298 -7.47 14.89 4.55
N LEU A 299 -8.58 15.53 4.30
CA LEU A 299 -9.08 16.84 4.64
C LEU A 299 -8.48 17.94 3.76
N SER A 300 -8.86 17.91 2.49
CA SER A 300 -8.43 18.87 1.47
C SER A 300 -8.71 20.31 1.90
N GLY A 301 -7.69 21.17 1.86
CA GLY A 301 -7.74 22.55 2.34
C GLY A 301 -6.94 22.80 3.61
N SER A 302 -6.77 21.80 4.47
CA SER A 302 -5.89 21.87 5.64
C SER A 302 -4.45 21.52 5.30
N PRO A 303 -3.46 22.07 6.03
CA PRO A 303 -2.06 21.66 5.91
C PRO A 303 -1.86 20.15 6.15
N TYR A 304 -0.79 19.59 5.59
CA TYR A 304 -0.44 18.18 5.81
C TYR A 304 -0.18 17.90 7.29
N GLY A 305 -0.77 16.81 7.81
CA GLY A 305 -0.54 16.38 9.19
C GLY A 305 -1.09 17.34 10.27
N ARG A 306 -1.93 18.30 9.92
CA ARG A 306 -2.45 19.37 10.80
C ARG A 306 -3.06 18.86 12.11
N TYR A 307 -3.70 17.69 12.06
CA TYR A 307 -4.39 17.11 13.21
C TYR A 307 -3.77 15.78 13.56
N SER A 308 -3.43 15.57 14.82
CA SER A 308 -2.85 14.34 15.33
C SER A 308 -3.56 13.84 16.60
N GLY A 309 -3.52 12.55 16.86
CA GLY A 309 -4.11 11.94 18.05
C GLY A 309 -3.87 10.44 18.12
N ASP A 310 -4.26 9.84 19.25
CA ASP A 310 -4.11 8.39 19.48
C ASP A 310 -5.19 7.56 18.77
N ARG A 311 -6.22 8.23 18.27
CA ARG A 311 -7.31 7.62 17.50
C ARG A 311 -7.67 8.47 16.31
N LEU A 312 -8.03 7.80 15.22
CA LEU A 312 -8.42 8.43 13.96
C LEU A 312 -9.61 7.72 13.35
N ALA A 313 -10.56 8.49 12.82
CA ALA A 313 -11.57 8.00 11.90
C ALA A 313 -11.70 8.97 10.74
N PHE A 314 -11.58 8.47 9.51
CA PHE A 314 -11.64 9.25 8.29
C PHE A 314 -12.42 8.49 7.22
N GLY A 315 -13.24 9.20 6.47
CA GLY A 315 -13.98 8.68 5.32
C GLY A 315 -13.98 9.69 4.17
N ARG A 316 -13.91 9.16 2.95
CA ARG A 316 -13.89 9.95 1.72
C ARG A 316 -14.74 9.30 0.65
N VAL A 317 -15.52 10.10 -0.05
CA VAL A 317 -16.12 9.77 -1.33
C VAL A 317 -15.43 10.62 -2.40
N MET A 318 -14.82 9.97 -3.38
CA MET A 318 -14.13 10.60 -4.49
C MET A 318 -14.86 10.23 -5.78
N ILE A 319 -15.36 11.20 -6.52
CA ILE A 319 -16.02 10.96 -7.81
C ILE A 319 -15.09 11.42 -8.90
N TYR A 320 -14.89 10.60 -9.92
CA TYR A 320 -14.13 10.94 -11.13
C TYR A 320 -14.89 10.54 -12.39
N HIS A 321 -14.82 11.42 -13.37
CA HIS A 321 -15.39 11.25 -14.68
C HIS A 321 -14.31 11.33 -15.75
N ASP A 322 -14.19 10.29 -16.58
CA ASP A 322 -13.25 10.23 -17.69
C ASP A 322 -13.76 11.11 -18.84
N VAL A 323 -13.03 12.20 -19.11
CA VAL A 323 -13.29 13.14 -20.20
C VAL A 323 -12.35 12.95 -21.41
N SER A 324 -11.52 11.94 -21.44
CA SER A 324 -10.49 11.71 -22.45
C SER A 324 -11.03 11.67 -23.88
N ARG A 325 -12.22 11.14 -24.07
CA ARG A 325 -12.87 11.09 -25.40
C ARG A 325 -13.25 12.46 -25.95
N THR A 326 -13.41 13.44 -25.07
CA THR A 326 -13.72 14.83 -25.44
C THR A 326 -12.46 15.61 -25.82
N MET A 327 -11.29 15.15 -25.31
CA MET A 327 -9.97 15.77 -25.51
C MET A 327 -8.99 14.83 -26.22
N ARG A 328 -9.41 14.25 -27.32
CA ARG A 328 -8.65 13.22 -28.08
C ARG A 328 -7.24 13.64 -28.50
N GLU A 329 -6.96 14.93 -28.56
CA GLU A 329 -5.67 15.47 -28.96
C GLU A 329 -4.56 15.25 -27.91
N LEU A 330 -4.92 15.06 -26.63
CA LEU A 330 -3.96 15.00 -25.54
C LEU A 330 -3.33 13.62 -25.31
N ARG A 331 -3.81 12.56 -25.98
CA ARG A 331 -3.27 11.18 -25.90
C ARG A 331 -3.07 10.60 -24.49
N MET A 332 -3.60 11.26 -23.45
CA MET A 332 -3.53 10.86 -22.05
C MET A 332 -4.93 10.86 -21.44
N PRO A 333 -5.24 9.91 -20.55
CA PRO A 333 -6.48 9.92 -19.79
C PRO A 333 -6.59 11.18 -18.94
N ILE A 334 -7.73 11.89 -19.05
CA ILE A 334 -8.03 13.07 -18.23
C ILE A 334 -9.31 12.79 -17.47
N TYR A 335 -9.27 13.12 -16.19
CA TYR A 335 -10.39 12.98 -15.26
C TYR A 335 -10.75 14.32 -14.66
N LEU A 336 -12.04 14.60 -14.57
CA LEU A 336 -12.60 15.67 -13.76
C LEU A 336 -13.31 15.06 -12.57
N GLY A 337 -13.11 15.61 -11.40
CA GLY A 337 -13.70 15.02 -10.21
C GLY A 337 -13.79 15.95 -9.02
N GLY A 338 -14.30 15.38 -7.95
CA GLY A 338 -14.38 16.06 -6.65
C GLY A 338 -14.41 15.05 -5.51
N THR A 339 -14.14 15.53 -4.32
CA THR A 339 -14.23 14.75 -3.09
C THR A 339 -15.16 15.39 -2.09
N PHE A 340 -15.73 14.52 -1.26
CA PHE A 340 -16.27 14.91 0.04
C PHE A 340 -15.59 14.07 1.11
N GLU A 341 -15.08 14.72 2.15
CA GLU A 341 -14.23 14.14 3.16
C GLU A 341 -14.78 14.49 4.54
N ILE A 342 -14.70 13.53 5.46
CA ILE A 342 -15.06 13.72 6.85
C ILE A 342 -14.08 12.94 7.73
N GLY A 343 -13.59 13.57 8.80
CA GLY A 343 -12.66 12.91 9.70
C GLY A 343 -12.57 13.57 11.06
N ARG A 344 -11.97 12.81 11.96
CA ARG A 344 -11.67 13.23 13.33
C ARG A 344 -10.44 12.48 13.84
N VAL A 345 -9.63 13.18 14.61
CA VAL A 345 -8.63 12.59 15.51
C VAL A 345 -8.99 12.99 16.95
N TRP A 346 -8.63 12.15 17.91
CA TRP A 346 -8.91 12.42 19.32
C TRP A 346 -7.98 11.63 20.24
N ASN A 347 -8.00 11.96 21.54
CA ASN A 347 -7.19 11.37 22.60
C ASN A 347 -5.68 11.45 22.27
N GLY A 348 -5.15 12.64 22.03
CA GLY A 348 -3.73 12.80 21.76
C GLY A 348 -2.91 12.91 23.04
N THR A 349 -2.21 11.86 23.47
CA THR A 349 -1.33 11.90 24.64
C THR A 349 -0.30 13.02 24.54
N ILE A 350 0.24 13.27 23.36
CA ILE A 350 1.18 14.37 23.11
C ILE A 350 0.45 15.72 23.17
N THR A 351 -0.76 15.82 22.60
CA THR A 351 -1.56 17.05 22.58
C THR A 351 -2.21 17.36 23.93
N GLU A 352 -2.53 16.35 24.74
CA GLU A 352 -3.00 16.55 26.12
C GLU A 352 -1.96 17.23 27.02
N VAL A 353 -0.68 16.90 26.82
CA VAL A 353 0.43 17.55 27.56
C VAL A 353 0.49 19.06 27.28
N ILE A 354 0.03 19.49 26.10
CA ILE A 354 -0.01 20.92 25.70
C ILE A 354 -1.41 21.52 25.78
N GLY A 355 -2.40 20.79 26.32
CA GLY A 355 -3.75 21.27 26.65
C GLY A 355 -4.76 21.24 25.51
N ASP A 356 -4.50 20.52 24.43
CA ASP A 356 -5.46 20.32 23.32
C ASP A 356 -6.22 19.00 23.51
N GLN A 357 -7.53 19.06 23.66
CA GLN A 357 -8.40 17.92 23.98
C GLN A 357 -9.03 17.26 22.75
N GLY A 358 -8.29 17.19 21.66
CA GLY A 358 -8.76 16.54 20.44
C GLY A 358 -9.67 17.44 19.59
N THR A 359 -9.84 17.06 18.34
CA THR A 359 -10.56 17.88 17.37
C THR A 359 -12.02 17.43 17.19
N PRO A 360 -12.95 18.35 16.87
CA PRO A 360 -14.29 17.99 16.43
C PRO A 360 -14.25 17.22 15.10
N TRP A 361 -15.38 16.64 14.68
CA TRP A 361 -15.56 16.15 13.34
C TRP A 361 -15.38 17.30 12.33
N ARG A 362 -14.44 17.14 11.41
CA ARG A 362 -14.15 18.08 10.35
C ARG A 362 -14.64 17.56 9.02
N LYS A 363 -15.04 18.46 8.15
CA LYS A 363 -15.53 18.15 6.81
C LYS A 363 -14.75 18.97 5.80
N ALA A 364 -14.43 18.36 4.68
CA ALA A 364 -13.79 19.03 3.57
C ALA A 364 -14.42 18.60 2.24
N ALA A 365 -14.23 19.44 1.24
CA ALA A 365 -14.58 19.12 -0.13
C ALA A 365 -13.49 19.63 -1.06
N SER A 366 -13.32 18.97 -2.19
CA SER A 366 -12.41 19.43 -3.23
C SER A 366 -12.98 19.20 -4.63
N LEU A 367 -12.48 20.00 -5.57
CA LEU A 367 -12.63 19.78 -7.01
C LEU A 367 -11.23 19.60 -7.59
N TYR A 368 -11.11 18.72 -8.58
CA TYR A 368 -9.82 18.48 -9.20
C TYR A 368 -9.92 18.13 -10.69
N ILE A 369 -8.83 18.42 -11.38
CA ILE A 369 -8.50 17.83 -12.66
C ILE A 369 -7.32 16.89 -12.47
N ALA A 370 -7.38 15.72 -13.10
CA ALA A 370 -6.32 14.73 -13.00
C ALA A 370 -5.99 14.14 -14.36
N SER A 371 -4.77 13.62 -14.49
CA SER A 371 -4.33 12.84 -15.64
C SER A 371 -3.52 11.67 -15.17
N ASP A 372 -3.78 10.50 -15.75
CA ASP A 372 -2.92 9.33 -15.55
C ASP A 372 -1.81 9.36 -16.60
N THR A 373 -0.59 9.58 -16.14
CA THR A 373 0.58 9.75 -17.00
C THR A 373 1.50 8.55 -16.88
N TRP A 374 2.46 8.41 -17.79
CA TRP A 374 3.49 7.37 -17.71
C TRP A 374 4.38 7.47 -16.45
N LEU A 375 4.42 8.66 -15.81
CA LEU A 375 5.07 8.88 -14.50
C LEU A 375 4.14 8.60 -13.32
N GLY A 376 2.88 8.25 -13.58
CA GLY A 376 1.83 8.08 -12.58
C GLY A 376 0.81 9.22 -12.59
N PRO A 377 -0.22 9.14 -11.73
CA PRO A 377 -1.32 10.08 -11.72
C PRO A 377 -0.89 11.46 -11.19
N MET A 378 -1.36 12.50 -11.84
CA MET A 378 -1.15 13.91 -11.46
C MET A 378 -2.50 14.58 -11.24
N TYR A 379 -2.59 15.43 -10.22
CA TYR A 379 -3.81 16.12 -9.82
C TYR A 379 -3.53 17.60 -9.59
N LEU A 380 -4.42 18.46 -10.03
CA LEU A 380 -4.53 19.84 -9.55
C LEU A 380 -5.84 19.97 -8.79
N VAL A 381 -5.75 20.25 -7.51
CA VAL A 381 -6.84 20.13 -6.54
C VAL A 381 -7.11 21.49 -5.88
N ALA A 382 -8.33 21.97 -5.97
CA ALA A 382 -8.82 23.08 -5.15
C ALA A 382 -9.65 22.49 -4.01
N GLY A 383 -9.14 22.61 -2.79
CA GLY A 383 -9.73 22.02 -1.59
C GLY A 383 -10.13 23.07 -0.56
N ARG A 384 -11.15 22.72 0.25
CA ARG A 384 -11.59 23.53 1.38
C ARG A 384 -12.01 22.67 2.55
N THR A 385 -11.42 22.93 3.70
CA THR A 385 -11.91 22.45 5.00
C THR A 385 -12.92 23.48 5.53
N PHE A 386 -14.15 23.04 5.79
CA PHE A 386 -15.24 23.96 6.15
C PHE A 386 -15.02 24.58 7.53
N GLY A 387 -15.11 25.90 7.56
CA GLY A 387 -14.87 26.70 8.77
C GLY A 387 -13.40 27.04 9.02
N GLU A 388 -12.48 26.59 8.15
CA GLU A 388 -11.03 26.78 8.32
C GLU A 388 -10.36 27.30 7.06
N SER A 389 -9.57 26.49 6.38
CA SER A 389 -8.65 26.89 5.34
C SER A 389 -9.07 26.35 3.95
N SER A 390 -8.49 26.95 2.93
CA SER A 390 -8.61 26.54 1.54
C SER A 390 -7.22 26.44 0.93
N SER A 391 -7.01 25.48 0.05
CA SER A 391 -5.75 25.33 -0.66
C SER A 391 -5.97 25.05 -2.14
N LEU A 392 -5.01 25.47 -2.96
CA LEU A 392 -4.81 24.96 -4.31
C LEU A 392 -3.55 24.11 -4.27
N THR A 393 -3.67 22.83 -4.58
CA THR A 393 -2.57 21.88 -4.39
C THR A 393 -2.30 21.14 -5.70
N PHE A 394 -1.04 21.11 -6.11
CA PHE A 394 -0.57 20.13 -7.08
C PHE A 394 -0.15 18.85 -6.33
N TYR A 395 -0.67 17.73 -6.78
CA TYR A 395 -0.29 16.42 -6.25
C TYR A 395 0.09 15.48 -7.40
N TRP A 396 1.25 14.89 -7.30
CA TRP A 396 1.70 13.80 -8.15
C TRP A 396 1.93 12.57 -7.31
N GLY A 397 1.38 11.45 -7.69
CA GLY A 397 1.55 10.17 -7.01
C GLY A 397 0.24 9.41 -6.87
N ARG A 398 0.35 8.15 -6.51
CA ARG A 398 -0.81 7.30 -6.21
C ARG A 398 -1.43 7.69 -4.88
N LEU A 399 -2.74 7.65 -4.83
CA LEU A 399 -3.46 7.82 -3.57
C LEU A 399 -3.26 6.51 -2.77
N LEU A 400 -2.74 6.65 -1.57
CA LEU A 400 -2.74 5.57 -0.60
C LEU A 400 -4.10 5.63 0.10
N TRP A 401 -4.89 4.59 -0.07
CA TRP A 401 -6.28 4.51 0.43
C TRP A 401 -6.36 4.62 1.94
#